data_65be2bbf18dd023e859c41d5e27b8f5b
#
_entry.id   65be2bbf18dd023e859c41d5e27b8f5b
#
_cell.length_a   1.000
_cell.length_b   1.000
_cell.length_c   1.000
_cell.angle_alpha   90.00
_cell.angle_beta   90.00
_cell.angle_gamma   90.00
#
_symmetry.space_group_name_H-M   'P 1'
#
loop_
_entity.id
_entity.type
_entity.pdbx_description
1 polymer ?
#
loop_
_entity_poly.entity_id
_entity_poly.type
_entity_poly.pdbx_seq_one_letter_code
_entity_poly.pdbx_strand_id
1 'polypeptide(L)'
;LQEIVELEKKVISLHSQAKTLTDQITTYDNQIRLAQLKIVQTEEQIKSVTTRISQLEDKLRERSALLEKQIVQTYKKGMTDPLQIIFGSGNVSTLLSQIKYLQIVQANNRKFLYDTQLVQTNYAQQKTLIEESRKKLQSQKELLNSYRIERDNLLKQTKNNEITYQKQLEQARLELEAIQRALANAVREGPVKAGDVIGLMGNSGYPYCSTGDHLHFEVRKNDTWVNAESYLKNMTDKWGLNIGSGNWDWPMRGNIEITQRYGKTDFSWRYSYSGKIHTGVDMVSSEKTVRAVAGGIIYSSSEKCGSATIKLKYIDHGDGLKTLYLHLQ
;
A
#
# COMPACT_ATOMS: atom_id res chain seq x y z
N LEU A 1 -0.77 -30.04 -15.42
CA LEU A 1 0.35 -30.31 -14.48
C LEU A 1 1.41 -29.20 -14.48
N GLN A 2 1.89 -28.74 -15.64
CA GLN A 2 2.85 -27.61 -15.73
C GLN A 2 2.28 -26.29 -15.19
N GLU A 3 0.98 -26.05 -15.35
CA GLU A 3 0.28 -24.86 -14.86
C GLU A 3 0.18 -24.82 -13.34
N ILE A 4 -0.13 -25.95 -12.72
CA ILE A 4 -0.16 -26.04 -11.27
C ILE A 4 1.22 -25.70 -10.71
N VAL A 5 2.29 -26.23 -11.30
CA VAL A 5 3.69 -25.94 -10.90
C VAL A 5 4.05 -24.48 -11.06
N GLU A 6 3.58 -23.79 -12.12
CA GLU A 6 3.88 -22.37 -12.31
C GLU A 6 3.04 -21.46 -11.43
N LEU A 7 1.79 -21.86 -11.14
CA LEU A 7 0.96 -21.17 -10.16
C LEU A 7 1.50 -21.34 -8.74
N GLU A 8 1.99 -22.55 -8.40
CA GLU A 8 2.71 -22.76 -7.14
C GLU A 8 3.96 -21.86 -7.06
N LYS A 9 4.75 -21.74 -8.13
CA LYS A 9 5.88 -20.80 -8.20
C LYS A 9 5.43 -19.35 -8.05
N LYS A 10 4.28 -18.98 -8.60
CA LYS A 10 3.74 -17.61 -8.47
C LYS A 10 3.16 -17.33 -7.09
N VAL A 11 2.53 -18.33 -6.47
CA VAL A 11 2.13 -18.28 -5.06
C VAL A 11 3.37 -18.12 -4.17
N ILE A 12 4.45 -18.87 -4.44
CA ILE A 12 5.73 -18.73 -3.74
C ILE A 12 6.37 -17.35 -3.99
N SER A 13 6.34 -16.85 -5.23
CA SER A 13 6.83 -15.50 -5.59
C SER A 13 6.01 -14.40 -4.92
N LEU A 14 4.69 -14.55 -4.83
CA LEU A 14 3.80 -13.63 -4.13
C LEU A 14 3.95 -13.74 -2.62
N HIS A 15 4.19 -14.94 -2.12
CA HIS A 15 4.54 -15.14 -0.71
C HIS A 15 5.90 -14.52 -0.38
N SER A 16 6.87 -14.53 -1.30
CA SER A 16 8.14 -13.82 -1.17
C SER A 16 7.97 -12.28 -1.28
N GLN A 17 7.07 -11.78 -2.12
CA GLN A 17 6.69 -10.37 -2.18
C GLN A 17 5.89 -9.95 -0.93
N ALA A 18 5.02 -10.80 -0.41
CA ALA A 18 4.37 -10.62 0.87
C ALA A 18 5.38 -10.63 2.04
N LYS A 19 6.43 -11.45 1.96
CA LYS A 19 7.53 -11.46 2.93
C LYS A 19 8.30 -10.12 2.91
N THR A 20 8.56 -9.55 1.73
CA THR A 20 9.15 -8.21 1.61
C THR A 20 8.19 -7.12 2.13
N LEU A 21 6.89 -7.23 1.89
CA LEU A 21 5.88 -6.34 2.45
C LEU A 21 5.73 -6.52 3.96
N THR A 22 5.83 -7.74 4.47
CA THR A 22 5.88 -8.04 5.91
C THR A 22 7.11 -7.42 6.56
N ASP A 23 8.28 -7.47 5.90
CA ASP A 23 9.50 -6.82 6.38
C ASP A 23 9.35 -5.28 6.39
N GLN A 24 8.68 -4.69 5.40
CA GLN A 24 8.35 -3.26 5.40
C GLN A 24 7.38 -2.90 6.53
N ILE A 25 6.34 -3.69 6.76
CA ILE A 25 5.40 -3.52 7.89
C ILE A 25 6.15 -3.59 9.21
N THR A 26 7.03 -4.58 9.39
CA THR A 26 7.89 -4.71 10.59
C THR A 26 8.78 -3.49 10.78
N THR A 27 9.31 -2.93 9.69
CA THR A 27 10.11 -1.70 9.74
C THR A 27 9.27 -0.51 10.23
N TYR A 28 8.04 -0.35 9.72
CA TYR A 28 7.14 0.70 10.20
C TYR A 28 6.72 0.48 11.66
N ASP A 29 6.48 -0.75 12.10
CA ASP A 29 6.17 -1.04 13.50
C ASP A 29 7.32 -0.66 14.44
N ASN A 30 8.58 -0.91 14.04
CA ASN A 30 9.76 -0.47 14.77
C ASN A 30 9.92 1.07 14.78
N GLN A 31 9.63 1.74 13.66
CA GLN A 31 9.64 3.20 13.57
C GLN A 31 8.54 3.83 14.45
N ILE A 32 7.35 3.25 14.47
CA ILE A 32 6.23 3.65 15.34
C ILE A 32 6.65 3.54 16.80
N ARG A 33 7.24 2.41 17.19
CA ARG A 33 7.72 2.20 18.56
C ARG A 33 8.80 3.19 18.97
N LEU A 34 9.76 3.44 18.08
CA LEU A 34 10.81 4.43 18.31
C LEU A 34 10.25 5.86 18.43
N ALA A 35 9.30 6.23 17.57
CA ALA A 35 8.63 7.53 17.64
C ALA A 35 7.85 7.68 18.96
N GLN A 36 7.15 6.65 19.42
CA GLN A 36 6.45 6.66 20.71
C GLN A 36 7.42 6.88 21.89
N LEU A 37 8.55 6.18 21.92
CA LEU A 37 9.57 6.36 22.96
C LEU A 37 10.15 7.78 22.96
N LYS A 38 10.42 8.36 21.78
CA LYS A 38 10.87 9.75 21.66
C LYS A 38 9.83 10.76 22.14
N ILE A 39 8.55 10.49 21.89
CA ILE A 39 7.44 11.31 22.40
C ILE A 39 7.42 11.28 23.93
N VAL A 40 7.45 10.12 24.54
CA VAL A 40 7.47 9.97 26.00
C VAL A 40 8.66 10.71 26.62
N GLN A 41 9.86 10.54 26.05
CA GLN A 41 11.06 11.25 26.49
C GLN A 41 10.90 12.76 26.41
N THR A 42 10.32 13.28 25.33
CA THR A 42 10.10 14.72 25.15
C THR A 42 9.02 15.24 26.12
N GLU A 43 7.98 14.47 26.40
CA GLU A 43 6.95 14.80 27.38
C GLU A 43 7.53 14.87 28.81
N GLU A 44 8.43 13.94 29.19
CA GLU A 44 9.16 14.00 30.46
C GLU A 44 10.08 15.22 30.56
N GLN A 45 10.78 15.57 29.47
CA GLN A 45 11.58 16.78 29.40
C GLN A 45 10.73 18.04 29.62
N ILE A 46 9.58 18.12 28.94
CA ILE A 46 8.63 19.23 29.09
C ILE A 46 8.17 19.33 30.56
N LYS A 47 7.83 18.22 31.19
CA LYS A 47 7.43 18.18 32.61
C LYS A 47 8.54 18.69 33.52
N SER A 48 9.77 18.22 33.31
CA SER A 48 10.95 18.68 34.09
C SER A 48 11.20 20.19 33.94
N VAL A 49 11.16 20.68 32.69
CA VAL A 49 11.35 22.11 32.39
C VAL A 49 10.22 22.96 33.01
N THR A 50 8.97 22.47 32.93
CA THR A 50 7.81 23.17 33.55
C THR A 50 7.96 23.29 35.05
N THR A 51 8.42 22.24 35.73
CA THR A 51 8.70 22.29 37.18
C THR A 51 9.80 23.30 37.48
N ARG A 52 10.88 23.38 36.69
CA ARG A 52 11.93 24.38 36.82
C ARG A 52 11.41 25.81 36.63
N ILE A 53 10.57 26.02 35.64
CA ILE A 53 9.95 27.33 35.41
C ILE A 53 9.15 27.76 36.63
N SER A 54 8.30 26.89 37.19
CA SER A 54 7.54 27.20 38.41
C SER A 54 8.45 27.59 39.59
N GLN A 55 9.54 26.84 39.83
CA GLN A 55 10.50 27.16 40.88
C GLN A 55 11.20 28.50 40.65
N LEU A 56 11.48 28.84 39.40
CA LEU A 56 12.08 30.15 39.05
C LEU A 56 11.07 31.30 39.19
N GLU A 57 9.81 31.07 38.87
CA GLU A 57 8.72 32.06 39.09
C GLU A 57 8.55 32.37 40.60
N ASP A 58 8.55 31.35 41.45
CA ASP A 58 8.47 31.54 42.89
C ASP A 58 9.67 32.34 43.42
N LYS A 59 10.89 31.99 42.97
CA LYS A 59 12.11 32.76 43.34
C LYS A 59 12.07 34.22 42.85
N LEU A 60 11.56 34.45 41.62
CA LEU A 60 11.42 35.82 41.11
C LEU A 60 10.38 36.60 41.89
N ARG A 61 9.27 35.98 42.30
CA ARG A 61 8.23 36.61 43.13
C ARG A 61 8.78 36.99 44.49
N GLU A 62 9.50 36.08 45.16
CA GLU A 62 10.17 36.37 46.44
C GLU A 62 11.17 37.52 46.33
N ARG A 63 12.03 37.49 45.31
CA ARG A 63 13.02 38.53 45.08
C ARG A 63 12.40 39.90 44.75
N SER A 64 11.33 39.91 43.96
CA SER A 64 10.59 41.12 43.65
C SER A 64 9.96 41.73 44.90
N ALA A 65 9.37 40.94 45.78
CA ALA A 65 8.82 41.43 47.05
C ALA A 65 9.90 41.99 48.00
N LEU A 66 11.09 41.35 48.05
CA LEU A 66 12.21 41.84 48.81
C LEU A 66 12.74 43.19 48.24
N LEU A 67 12.83 43.28 46.90
CA LEU A 67 13.26 44.52 46.23
C LEU A 67 12.29 45.67 46.51
N GLU A 68 10.99 45.43 46.38
CA GLU A 68 9.96 46.42 46.70
C GLU A 68 10.08 46.90 48.15
N LYS A 69 10.23 45.98 49.10
CA LYS A 69 10.43 46.30 50.50
C LYS A 69 11.70 47.16 50.74
N GLN A 70 12.81 46.85 50.07
CA GLN A 70 14.03 47.60 50.11
C GLN A 70 13.87 49.03 49.57
N ILE A 71 13.22 49.17 48.42
CA ILE A 71 12.94 50.47 47.79
C ILE A 71 12.06 51.30 48.70
N VAL A 72 10.98 50.77 49.26
CA VAL A 72 10.08 51.45 50.16
C VAL A 72 10.86 51.95 51.47
N GLN A 73 11.70 51.05 52.02
CA GLN A 73 12.51 51.44 53.22
C GLN A 73 13.52 52.49 52.89
N THR A 74 14.19 52.39 51.73
CA THR A 74 15.17 53.43 51.31
C THR A 74 14.46 54.77 51.11
N TYR A 75 13.29 54.77 50.46
CA TYR A 75 12.49 55.98 50.27
C TYR A 75 12.02 56.60 51.60
N LYS A 76 11.50 55.81 52.54
CA LYS A 76 11.00 56.21 53.84
C LYS A 76 12.12 56.78 54.75
N LYS A 77 13.33 56.25 54.67
CA LYS A 77 14.47 56.73 55.45
C LYS A 77 15.08 58.02 54.91
N GLY A 78 14.57 58.50 53.74
CA GLY A 78 15.20 59.64 53.05
C GLY A 78 16.56 59.24 52.48
N MET A 79 16.99 59.86 51.39
CA MET A 79 18.39 59.81 50.99
C MET A 79 19.15 60.63 52.04
N THR A 80 19.70 59.93 53.02
CA THR A 80 20.67 60.59 53.89
C THR A 80 21.81 61.00 52.98
N ASP A 81 21.91 62.33 52.79
CA ASP A 81 22.99 62.91 52.00
C ASP A 81 24.30 62.35 52.54
N PRO A 82 25.18 61.78 51.73
CA PRO A 82 26.48 61.29 52.14
C PRO A 82 27.24 62.36 52.92
N LEU A 83 26.98 63.61 52.61
CA LEU A 83 27.55 64.79 53.35
C LEU A 83 27.01 64.90 54.79
N GLN A 84 25.70 64.59 55.03
CA GLN A 84 25.15 64.58 56.41
C GLN A 84 25.76 63.47 57.25
N ILE A 85 26.13 62.31 56.65
CA ILE A 85 26.82 61.23 57.34
C ILE A 85 28.26 61.67 57.72
N ILE A 86 28.95 62.40 56.86
CA ILE A 86 30.30 62.88 57.07
C ILE A 86 30.33 63.97 58.14
N PHE A 87 29.40 64.93 58.08
CA PHE A 87 29.40 66.10 59.01
C PHE A 87 28.63 65.84 60.33
N GLY A 88 27.78 64.79 60.39
CA GLY A 88 27.02 64.43 61.59
C GLY A 88 27.69 63.39 62.51
N SER A 89 28.86 62.88 62.16
CA SER A 89 29.62 61.95 62.98
C SER A 89 30.46 62.59 63.99
N GLY A 90 30.19 62.42 65.27
CA GLY A 90 30.90 63.06 66.40
C GLY A 90 32.35 62.65 66.57
N ASN A 91 32.88 61.61 65.91
CA ASN A 91 34.28 61.19 65.89
C ASN A 91 34.64 60.33 64.68
N VAL A 92 35.93 60.21 64.35
CA VAL A 92 36.50 59.53 63.20
C VAL A 92 36.17 58.04 63.18
N SER A 93 36.10 57.38 64.35
CA SER A 93 35.77 55.96 64.46
C SER A 93 34.31 55.61 63.98
N THR A 94 33.39 56.52 64.39
CA THR A 94 31.97 56.42 63.99
C THR A 94 31.81 56.62 62.47
N LEU A 95 32.55 57.62 61.91
CA LEU A 95 32.56 57.85 60.47
C LEU A 95 33.08 56.67 59.67
N LEU A 96 34.20 56.06 60.04
CA LEU A 96 34.76 54.90 59.42
C LEU A 96 33.81 53.75 59.50
N SER A 97 33.12 53.49 60.60
CA SER A 97 32.12 52.44 60.77
C SER A 97 30.90 52.63 59.86
N GLN A 98 30.44 53.89 59.71
CA GLN A 98 29.34 54.24 58.82
C GLN A 98 29.70 54.03 57.32
N ILE A 99 30.92 54.46 56.93
CA ILE A 99 31.43 54.26 55.56
C ILE A 99 31.53 52.74 55.25
N LYS A 100 32.10 51.98 56.19
CA LYS A 100 32.20 50.52 56.03
C LYS A 100 30.81 49.84 55.92
N TYR A 101 29.85 50.29 56.72
CA TYR A 101 28.44 49.77 56.61
C TYR A 101 27.84 50.10 55.25
N LEU A 102 28.00 51.34 54.75
CA LEU A 102 27.50 51.69 53.40
C LEU A 102 28.15 50.91 52.33
N GLN A 103 29.46 50.65 52.40
CA GLN A 103 30.15 49.78 51.43
C GLN A 103 29.56 48.33 51.42
N ILE A 104 29.33 47.80 52.63
CA ILE A 104 28.70 46.44 52.78
C ILE A 104 27.27 46.39 52.16
N VAL A 105 26.45 47.40 52.45
CA VAL A 105 25.11 47.57 51.93
C VAL A 105 25.12 47.64 50.38
N GLN A 106 26.01 48.47 49.83
CA GLN A 106 26.18 48.62 48.39
C GLN A 106 26.63 47.31 47.74
N ALA A 107 27.58 46.57 48.33
CA ALA A 107 28.05 45.30 47.85
C ALA A 107 26.92 44.25 47.87
N ASN A 108 26.14 44.21 48.96
CA ASN A 108 24.99 43.28 49.05
C ASN A 108 23.89 43.63 48.04
N ASN A 109 23.61 44.92 47.83
CA ASN A 109 22.63 45.36 46.83
C ASN A 109 23.07 44.98 45.40
N ARG A 110 24.33 45.15 45.03
CA ARG A 110 24.90 44.74 43.74
C ARG A 110 24.79 43.24 43.58
N LYS A 111 25.15 42.45 44.60
CA LYS A 111 25.01 40.99 44.57
C LYS A 111 23.56 40.57 44.40
N PHE A 112 22.63 41.17 45.13
CA PHE A 112 21.20 40.90 45.02
C PHE A 112 20.66 41.18 43.61
N LEU A 113 21.01 42.29 42.99
CA LEU A 113 20.64 42.65 41.64
C LEU A 113 21.21 41.66 40.62
N TYR A 114 22.50 41.31 40.74
CA TYR A 114 23.15 40.33 39.89
C TYR A 114 22.46 38.96 39.97
N ASP A 115 22.23 38.45 41.18
CA ASP A 115 21.54 37.16 41.40
C ASP A 115 20.11 37.19 40.86
N THR A 116 19.40 38.33 40.96
CA THR A 116 18.06 38.49 40.41
C THR A 116 18.06 38.46 38.88
N GLN A 117 19.03 39.15 38.26
CA GLN A 117 19.22 39.14 36.82
C GLN A 117 19.56 37.72 36.28
N LEU A 118 20.37 36.96 37.03
CA LEU A 118 20.70 35.57 36.69
C LEU A 118 19.45 34.67 36.71
N VAL A 119 18.60 34.82 37.74
CA VAL A 119 17.33 34.08 37.82
C VAL A 119 16.39 34.44 36.66
N GLN A 120 16.31 35.73 36.30
CA GLN A 120 15.51 36.23 35.20
C GLN A 120 15.99 35.67 33.83
N THR A 121 17.32 35.68 33.61
CA THR A 121 17.92 35.08 32.39
C THR A 121 17.66 33.61 32.31
N ASN A 122 17.84 32.86 33.41
CA ASN A 122 17.50 31.41 33.46
C ASN A 122 16.03 31.16 33.17
N TYR A 123 15.13 31.95 33.70
CA TYR A 123 13.70 31.84 33.43
C TYR A 123 13.38 32.03 31.93
N ALA A 124 13.94 33.05 31.29
CA ALA A 124 13.79 33.32 29.87
C ALA A 124 14.29 32.13 29.00
N GLN A 125 15.48 31.59 29.35
CA GLN A 125 16.05 30.42 28.67
C GLN A 125 15.16 29.19 28.81
N GLN A 126 14.62 28.92 30.00
CA GLN A 126 13.71 27.79 30.20
C GLN A 126 12.40 27.94 29.43
N LYS A 127 11.87 29.18 29.30
CA LYS A 127 10.70 29.43 28.43
C LYS A 127 10.96 29.13 26.96
N THR A 128 12.09 29.58 26.43
CA THR A 128 12.47 29.23 25.05
C THR A 128 12.58 27.71 24.87
N LEU A 129 13.24 27.03 25.80
CA LEU A 129 13.40 25.57 25.74
C LEU A 129 12.05 24.79 25.75
N ILE A 130 11.08 25.26 26.54
CA ILE A 130 9.76 24.61 26.57
C ILE A 130 8.99 24.83 25.26
N GLU A 131 9.09 25.98 24.63
CA GLU A 131 8.47 26.27 23.34
C GLU A 131 9.08 25.42 22.24
N GLU A 132 10.40 25.28 22.17
CA GLU A 132 11.09 24.39 21.24
C GLU A 132 10.73 22.94 21.47
N SER A 133 10.67 22.50 22.73
CA SER A 133 10.28 21.13 23.09
C SER A 133 8.82 20.82 22.68
N ARG A 134 7.91 21.78 22.81
CA ARG A 134 6.51 21.63 22.36
C ARG A 134 6.40 21.52 20.84
N LYS A 135 7.15 22.35 20.08
CA LYS A 135 7.22 22.25 18.61
C LYS A 135 7.75 20.88 18.19
N LYS A 136 8.83 20.41 18.83
CA LYS A 136 9.41 19.09 18.58
C LYS A 136 8.40 17.96 18.87
N LEU A 137 7.66 18.05 19.97
CA LEU A 137 6.62 17.09 20.32
C LEU A 137 5.52 17.03 19.27
N GLN A 138 5.08 18.18 18.75
CA GLN A 138 4.09 18.24 17.69
C GLN A 138 4.58 17.55 16.42
N SER A 139 5.78 17.87 15.95
CA SER A 139 6.37 17.22 14.77
C SER A 139 6.55 15.71 14.95
N GLN A 140 6.91 15.25 16.15
CA GLN A 140 7.01 13.82 16.45
C GLN A 140 5.64 13.11 16.40
N LYS A 141 4.56 13.76 16.85
CA LYS A 141 3.18 13.21 16.77
C LYS A 141 2.69 13.14 15.33
N GLU A 142 2.99 14.13 14.52
CA GLU A 142 2.68 14.13 13.08
C GLU A 142 3.42 13.01 12.35
N LEU A 143 4.71 12.83 12.62
CA LEU A 143 5.52 11.74 12.05
C LEU A 143 5.00 10.36 12.49
N LEU A 144 4.62 10.19 13.75
CA LEU A 144 4.00 8.95 14.22
C LEU A 144 2.71 8.62 13.47
N ASN A 145 1.88 9.64 13.21
CA ASN A 145 0.64 9.46 12.47
C ASN A 145 0.89 9.07 11.01
N SER A 146 1.89 9.68 10.35
CA SER A 146 2.26 9.30 8.97
C SER A 146 2.72 7.84 8.89
N TYR A 147 3.55 7.37 9.80
CA TYR A 147 3.99 5.96 9.84
C TYR A 147 2.82 4.98 10.04
N ARG A 148 1.82 5.35 10.84
CA ARG A 148 0.60 4.52 11.02
C ARG A 148 -0.22 4.42 9.75
N ILE A 149 -0.42 5.54 9.04
CA ILE A 149 -1.16 5.57 7.78
C ILE A 149 -0.47 4.69 6.72
N GLU A 150 0.84 4.84 6.55
CA GLU A 150 1.61 4.05 5.58
C GLU A 150 1.56 2.55 5.89
N ARG A 151 1.72 2.17 7.17
CA ARG A 151 1.58 0.78 7.60
C ARG A 151 0.20 0.20 7.26
N ASP A 152 -0.87 0.95 7.54
CA ASP A 152 -2.24 0.48 7.31
C ASP A 152 -2.56 0.38 5.81
N ASN A 153 -2.00 1.26 4.97
CA ASN A 153 -2.10 1.16 3.51
C ASN A 153 -1.40 -0.09 2.98
N LEU A 154 -0.20 -0.40 3.45
CA LEU A 154 0.53 -1.62 3.09
C LEU A 154 -0.23 -2.89 3.50
N LEU A 155 -0.83 -2.93 4.70
CA LEU A 155 -1.65 -4.04 5.17
C LEU A 155 -2.87 -4.28 4.27
N LYS A 156 -3.55 -3.22 3.83
CA LYS A 156 -4.69 -3.31 2.91
C LYS A 156 -4.28 -3.83 1.53
N GLN A 157 -3.17 -3.32 0.98
CA GLN A 157 -2.65 -3.77 -0.32
C GLN A 157 -2.26 -5.26 -0.29
N THR A 158 -1.57 -5.70 0.74
CA THR A 158 -1.13 -7.09 0.90
C THR A 158 -2.31 -8.05 0.97
N LYS A 159 -3.33 -7.76 1.78
CA LYS A 159 -4.53 -8.58 1.89
C LYS A 159 -5.32 -8.67 0.59
N ASN A 160 -5.54 -7.54 -0.09
CA ASN A 160 -6.33 -7.52 -1.32
C ASN A 160 -5.63 -8.26 -2.46
N ASN A 161 -4.33 -8.13 -2.60
CA ASN A 161 -3.55 -8.84 -3.60
C ASN A 161 -3.61 -10.36 -3.37
N GLU A 162 -3.38 -10.83 -2.16
CA GLU A 162 -3.41 -12.25 -1.81
C GLU A 162 -4.77 -12.89 -2.13
N ILE A 163 -5.88 -12.28 -1.69
CA ILE A 163 -7.24 -12.78 -1.95
C ILE A 163 -7.53 -12.85 -3.45
N THR A 164 -7.15 -11.83 -4.21
CA THR A 164 -7.36 -11.78 -5.66
C THR A 164 -6.59 -12.89 -6.37
N TYR A 165 -5.34 -13.11 -6.02
CA TYR A 165 -4.52 -14.16 -6.61
C TYR A 165 -4.99 -15.57 -6.25
N GLN A 166 -5.38 -15.82 -5.01
CA GLN A 166 -5.94 -17.10 -4.58
C GLN A 166 -7.22 -17.44 -5.35
N LYS A 167 -8.10 -16.46 -5.55
CA LYS A 167 -9.32 -16.64 -6.35
C LYS A 167 -9.03 -16.98 -7.80
N GLN A 168 -8.05 -16.31 -8.41
CA GLN A 168 -7.67 -16.53 -9.81
C GLN A 168 -6.97 -17.87 -10.01
N LEU A 169 -6.17 -18.31 -9.05
CA LEU A 169 -5.55 -19.63 -9.02
C LEU A 169 -6.60 -20.72 -9.02
N GLU A 170 -7.61 -20.60 -8.16
CA GLU A 170 -8.70 -21.57 -8.07
C GLU A 170 -9.53 -21.61 -9.36
N GLN A 171 -9.83 -20.46 -9.96
CA GLN A 171 -10.54 -20.39 -11.24
C GLN A 171 -9.80 -21.14 -12.35
N ALA A 172 -8.51 -20.88 -12.53
CA ALA A 172 -7.70 -21.54 -13.57
C ALA A 172 -7.60 -23.06 -13.36
N ARG A 173 -7.49 -23.51 -12.11
CA ARG A 173 -7.49 -24.93 -11.77
C ARG A 173 -8.80 -25.61 -12.12
N LEU A 174 -9.92 -25.01 -11.76
CA LEU A 174 -11.25 -25.55 -12.06
C LEU A 174 -11.52 -25.63 -13.55
N GLU A 175 -11.09 -24.66 -14.33
CA GLU A 175 -11.20 -24.63 -15.78
C GLU A 175 -10.40 -25.78 -16.43
N LEU A 176 -9.13 -25.94 -16.06
CA LEU A 176 -8.28 -27.01 -16.54
C LEU A 176 -8.89 -28.39 -16.24
N GLU A 177 -9.32 -28.61 -15.00
CA GLU A 177 -9.96 -29.89 -14.61
C GLU A 177 -11.24 -30.14 -15.40
N ALA A 178 -12.06 -29.11 -15.65
CA ALA A 178 -13.28 -29.26 -16.47
C ALA A 178 -12.97 -29.61 -17.92
N ILE A 179 -11.96 -28.96 -18.53
CA ILE A 179 -11.53 -29.29 -19.91
C ILE A 179 -10.98 -30.72 -20.00
N GLN A 180 -10.17 -31.15 -19.01
CA GLN A 180 -9.65 -32.53 -18.99
C GLN A 180 -10.78 -33.58 -18.90
N ARG A 181 -11.76 -33.36 -18.02
CA ARG A 181 -12.93 -34.20 -17.91
C ARG A 181 -13.76 -34.21 -19.20
N ALA A 182 -13.92 -33.05 -19.83
CA ALA A 182 -14.64 -32.90 -21.06
C ALA A 182 -14.00 -33.70 -22.20
N LEU A 183 -12.68 -33.70 -22.34
CA LEU A 183 -11.99 -34.49 -23.36
C LEU A 183 -12.08 -35.98 -23.10
N ALA A 184 -12.16 -36.40 -21.82
CA ALA A 184 -12.30 -37.81 -21.45
C ALA A 184 -13.73 -38.37 -21.63
N ASN A 185 -14.77 -37.55 -21.37
CA ASN A 185 -16.15 -37.96 -21.22
C ASN A 185 -17.08 -37.46 -22.35
N ALA A 186 -16.54 -36.79 -23.38
CA ALA A 186 -17.35 -36.20 -24.44
C ALA A 186 -18.15 -37.22 -25.24
N VAL A 187 -19.38 -36.84 -25.55
CA VAL A 187 -20.30 -37.64 -26.35
C VAL A 187 -20.09 -37.34 -27.82
N ARG A 188 -19.91 -38.40 -28.62
CA ARG A 188 -19.78 -38.30 -30.07
C ARG A 188 -21.13 -37.94 -30.70
N GLU A 189 -21.19 -36.81 -31.42
CA GLU A 189 -22.41 -36.37 -32.14
C GLU A 189 -22.42 -36.84 -33.60
N GLY A 190 -21.25 -36.97 -34.26
CA GLY A 190 -21.16 -37.45 -35.63
C GLY A 190 -20.24 -36.63 -36.53
N PRO A 191 -20.32 -36.83 -37.86
CA PRO A 191 -19.50 -36.09 -38.81
C PRO A 191 -20.01 -34.64 -38.98
N VAL A 192 -19.08 -33.70 -39.19
CA VAL A 192 -19.36 -32.30 -39.45
C VAL A 192 -18.46 -31.79 -40.57
N LYS A 193 -18.96 -30.83 -41.36
CA LYS A 193 -18.23 -30.17 -42.46
C LYS A 193 -17.80 -28.75 -42.02
N ALA A 194 -16.77 -28.24 -42.69
CA ALA A 194 -16.39 -26.84 -42.53
C ALA A 194 -17.59 -25.91 -42.83
N GLY A 195 -17.83 -24.96 -41.93
CA GLY A 195 -18.94 -23.99 -42.00
C GLY A 195 -20.24 -24.43 -41.34
N ASP A 196 -20.39 -25.72 -40.97
CA ASP A 196 -21.57 -26.18 -40.26
C ASP A 196 -21.73 -25.49 -38.92
N VAL A 197 -22.97 -25.15 -38.56
CA VAL A 197 -23.29 -24.55 -37.25
C VAL A 197 -23.16 -25.59 -36.16
N ILE A 198 -22.33 -25.32 -35.17
CA ILE A 198 -22.07 -26.27 -34.07
C ILE A 198 -22.53 -25.77 -32.70
N GLY A 199 -22.88 -24.50 -32.60
CA GLY A 199 -23.37 -23.93 -31.35
C GLY A 199 -23.54 -22.40 -31.39
N LEU A 200 -23.78 -21.84 -30.23
CA LEU A 200 -23.85 -20.39 -30.03
C LEU A 200 -22.81 -19.99 -28.97
N MET A 201 -22.11 -18.91 -29.22
CA MET A 201 -21.25 -18.26 -28.24
C MET A 201 -22.07 -17.88 -26.98
N GLY A 202 -21.53 -18.11 -25.82
CA GLY A 202 -22.19 -17.85 -24.55
C GLY A 202 -21.20 -17.49 -23.45
N ASN A 203 -21.59 -17.81 -22.24
CA ASN A 203 -20.83 -17.55 -21.03
C ASN A 203 -20.89 -18.73 -20.06
N SER A 204 -20.95 -19.96 -20.60
CA SER A 204 -21.01 -21.15 -19.75
C SER A 204 -19.72 -21.28 -18.93
N GLY A 205 -19.88 -21.68 -17.67
CA GLY A 205 -18.79 -21.70 -16.69
C GLY A 205 -18.66 -20.41 -15.84
N TYR A 206 -19.42 -19.36 -16.15
CA TYR A 206 -19.43 -18.15 -15.32
C TYR A 206 -20.03 -18.43 -13.92
N PRO A 207 -19.46 -17.90 -12.83
CA PRO A 207 -18.30 -17.01 -12.75
C PRO A 207 -16.95 -17.73 -12.50
N TYR A 208 -16.87 -19.03 -12.65
CA TYR A 208 -15.70 -19.83 -12.25
C TYR A 208 -14.71 -20.08 -13.39
N CYS A 209 -15.17 -20.40 -14.59
CA CYS A 209 -14.33 -20.69 -15.76
C CYS A 209 -14.49 -19.66 -16.88
N SER A 210 -15.42 -18.74 -16.77
CA SER A 210 -15.61 -17.66 -17.73
C SER A 210 -15.78 -16.34 -16.99
N THR A 211 -15.42 -15.25 -17.63
CA THR A 211 -15.55 -13.87 -17.08
C THR A 211 -16.61 -13.04 -17.79
N GLY A 212 -17.11 -13.51 -18.93
CA GLY A 212 -18.10 -12.83 -19.74
C GLY A 212 -18.41 -13.59 -21.03
N ASP A 213 -19.38 -13.11 -21.81
CA ASP A 213 -19.73 -13.70 -23.11
C ASP A 213 -18.51 -13.67 -24.06
N HIS A 214 -18.02 -14.83 -24.46
CA HIS A 214 -16.97 -14.96 -25.47
C HIS A 214 -16.90 -16.41 -26.00
N LEU A 215 -16.23 -16.62 -27.12
CA LEU A 215 -15.78 -17.92 -27.60
C LEU A 215 -14.28 -18.03 -27.32
N HIS A 216 -13.89 -19.02 -26.51
CA HIS A 216 -12.51 -19.47 -26.41
C HIS A 216 -12.28 -20.58 -27.43
N PHE A 217 -11.41 -20.33 -28.41
CA PHE A 217 -11.12 -21.22 -29.51
C PHE A 217 -9.69 -21.76 -29.45
N GLU A 218 -9.51 -23.06 -29.32
CA GLU A 218 -8.19 -23.71 -29.30
C GLU A 218 -7.95 -24.59 -30.53
N VAL A 219 -6.68 -24.69 -30.91
CA VAL A 219 -6.18 -25.73 -31.81
C VAL A 219 -5.16 -26.59 -31.06
N ARG A 220 -5.30 -27.91 -31.13
CA ARG A 220 -4.37 -28.87 -30.54
C ARG A 220 -3.83 -29.84 -31.57
N LYS A 221 -2.51 -30.08 -31.52
CA LYS A 221 -1.84 -31.11 -32.31
C LYS A 221 -1.20 -32.10 -31.37
N ASN A 222 -1.61 -33.39 -31.46
CA ASN A 222 -1.17 -34.44 -30.53
C ASN A 222 -1.35 -34.02 -29.05
N ASP A 223 -2.53 -33.48 -28.72
CA ASP A 223 -2.96 -32.96 -27.43
C ASP A 223 -2.10 -31.78 -26.86
N THR A 224 -1.22 -31.22 -27.71
CA THR A 224 -0.43 -30.03 -27.37
C THR A 224 -1.09 -28.78 -27.99
N TRP A 225 -1.19 -27.70 -27.23
CA TRP A 225 -1.68 -26.40 -27.74
C TRP A 225 -0.75 -25.85 -28.81
N VAL A 226 -1.34 -25.45 -29.93
CA VAL A 226 -0.62 -24.75 -31.00
C VAL A 226 -1.32 -23.44 -31.32
N ASN A 227 -0.58 -22.51 -31.94
CA ASN A 227 -1.14 -21.18 -32.25
C ASN A 227 -2.31 -21.33 -33.23
N ALA A 228 -3.54 -21.08 -32.74
CA ALA A 228 -4.76 -21.15 -33.54
C ALA A 228 -4.74 -20.14 -34.72
N GLU A 229 -4.09 -19.00 -34.56
CA GLU A 229 -3.99 -17.96 -35.60
C GLU A 229 -3.25 -18.43 -36.85
N SER A 230 -2.34 -19.42 -36.72
CA SER A 230 -1.62 -19.99 -37.86
C SER A 230 -2.49 -20.88 -38.76
N TYR A 231 -3.67 -21.30 -38.30
CA TYR A 231 -4.63 -22.08 -39.04
C TYR A 231 -5.75 -21.22 -39.64
N LEU A 232 -6.08 -20.10 -39.02
CA LEU A 232 -7.18 -19.21 -39.42
C LEU A 232 -6.73 -18.22 -40.51
N LYS A 233 -7.62 -17.92 -41.47
CA LYS A 233 -7.39 -16.93 -42.53
C LYS A 233 -7.07 -15.57 -41.94
N ASN A 234 -6.25 -14.80 -42.65
CA ASN A 234 -6.02 -13.42 -42.30
C ASN A 234 -7.34 -12.63 -42.31
N MET A 235 -7.61 -11.90 -41.26
CA MET A 235 -8.68 -10.92 -41.17
C MET A 235 -8.21 -9.67 -40.42
N THR A 236 -8.94 -8.58 -40.59
CA THR A 236 -8.82 -7.40 -39.74
C THR A 236 -9.99 -7.40 -38.77
N ASP A 237 -9.69 -7.33 -37.48
CA ASP A 237 -10.72 -7.30 -36.45
C ASP A 237 -11.40 -5.92 -36.34
N LYS A 238 -12.39 -5.79 -35.47
CA LYS A 238 -13.12 -4.53 -35.18
C LYS A 238 -12.22 -3.35 -34.84
N TRP A 239 -11.03 -3.60 -34.31
CA TRP A 239 -10.08 -2.57 -33.88
C TRP A 239 -8.96 -2.30 -34.88
N GLY A 240 -9.00 -2.94 -36.05
CA GLY A 240 -7.98 -2.81 -37.09
C GLY A 240 -6.76 -3.72 -36.89
N LEU A 241 -6.84 -4.71 -35.99
CA LEU A 241 -5.79 -5.70 -35.78
C LEU A 241 -5.82 -6.74 -36.90
N ASN A 242 -4.71 -6.87 -37.63
CA ASN A 242 -4.53 -7.98 -38.58
C ASN A 242 -4.10 -9.25 -37.86
N ILE A 243 -4.88 -10.29 -37.98
CA ILE A 243 -4.69 -11.57 -37.28
C ILE A 243 -5.03 -12.75 -38.18
N GLY A 244 -4.32 -13.86 -38.01
CA GLY A 244 -4.44 -15.05 -38.82
C GLY A 244 -3.45 -15.11 -39.98
N SER A 245 -3.02 -16.32 -40.34
CA SER A 245 -2.08 -16.57 -41.45
C SER A 245 -2.31 -17.93 -42.14
N GLY A 246 -3.41 -18.61 -41.80
CA GLY A 246 -3.76 -19.93 -42.33
C GLY A 246 -4.86 -19.88 -43.37
N ASN A 247 -5.57 -21.02 -43.53
CA ASN A 247 -6.55 -21.21 -44.59
C ASN A 247 -7.96 -21.51 -44.08
N TRP A 248 -8.19 -21.73 -42.76
CA TRP A 248 -9.49 -21.98 -42.20
C TRP A 248 -10.30 -20.70 -42.05
N ASP A 249 -11.61 -20.78 -42.33
CA ASP A 249 -12.50 -19.69 -41.98
C ASP A 249 -12.57 -19.52 -40.43
N TRP A 250 -12.82 -18.32 -40.00
CA TRP A 250 -13.00 -18.05 -38.59
C TRP A 250 -14.26 -18.75 -38.07
N PRO A 251 -14.24 -19.24 -36.81
CA PRO A 251 -15.37 -19.96 -36.22
C PRO A 251 -16.60 -19.08 -35.97
N MET A 252 -16.46 -17.77 -36.10
CA MET A 252 -17.53 -16.79 -36.00
C MET A 252 -17.56 -15.92 -37.24
N ARG A 253 -18.68 -15.24 -37.47
CA ARG A 253 -18.87 -14.25 -38.56
C ARG A 253 -19.30 -12.91 -37.96
N GLY A 254 -19.47 -11.88 -38.82
CA GLY A 254 -19.85 -10.56 -38.42
C GLY A 254 -18.63 -9.71 -37.97
N ASN A 255 -18.89 -8.71 -37.15
CA ASN A 255 -17.81 -7.86 -36.61
C ASN A 255 -17.13 -8.60 -35.46
N ILE A 256 -16.06 -9.32 -35.78
CA ILE A 256 -15.27 -10.05 -34.80
C ILE A 256 -14.34 -9.07 -34.08
N GLU A 257 -14.33 -9.15 -32.75
CA GLU A 257 -13.39 -8.48 -31.85
C GLU A 257 -12.55 -9.55 -31.14
N ILE A 258 -11.23 -9.46 -31.26
CA ILE A 258 -10.31 -10.33 -30.55
C ILE A 258 -10.05 -9.76 -29.17
N THR A 259 -10.57 -10.42 -28.14
CA THR A 259 -10.40 -9.97 -26.75
C THR A 259 -9.12 -10.50 -26.14
N GLN A 260 -8.62 -11.67 -26.62
CA GLN A 260 -7.33 -12.19 -26.20
C GLN A 260 -6.72 -13.11 -27.28
N ARG A 261 -5.43 -12.88 -27.58
CA ARG A 261 -4.69 -13.67 -28.55
C ARG A 261 -4.07 -14.91 -27.93
N TYR A 262 -3.70 -15.90 -28.79
CA TYR A 262 -2.86 -17.02 -28.40
C TYR A 262 -1.48 -16.54 -27.92
N GLY A 263 -0.94 -17.18 -26.89
CA GLY A 263 0.41 -16.95 -26.43
C GLY A 263 0.51 -15.99 -25.25
N LYS A 264 1.60 -15.25 -25.17
CA LYS A 264 1.83 -14.31 -24.07
C LYS A 264 0.97 -13.05 -24.25
N THR A 265 0.17 -12.74 -23.25
CA THR A 265 -0.72 -11.58 -23.19
C THR A 265 -0.53 -10.84 -21.85
N ASP A 266 -1.13 -9.68 -21.69
CA ASP A 266 -1.13 -8.96 -20.39
C ASP A 266 -1.79 -9.78 -19.26
N PHE A 267 -2.58 -10.78 -19.61
CA PHE A 267 -3.23 -11.71 -18.69
C PHE A 267 -2.46 -13.03 -18.52
N SER A 268 -1.23 -13.14 -19.03
CA SER A 268 -0.40 -14.37 -18.99
C SER A 268 -0.20 -14.93 -17.59
N TRP A 269 -0.31 -14.11 -16.59
CA TRP A 269 -0.28 -14.53 -15.19
C TRP A 269 -1.45 -15.44 -14.79
N ARG A 270 -2.58 -15.41 -15.51
CA ARG A 270 -3.74 -16.31 -15.31
C ARG A 270 -3.51 -17.72 -15.87
N TYR A 271 -2.62 -17.86 -16.85
CA TYR A 271 -2.40 -19.09 -17.63
C TYR A 271 -1.09 -19.79 -17.24
N SER A 272 -0.79 -19.86 -15.96
CA SER A 272 0.42 -20.52 -15.50
C SER A 272 0.44 -22.02 -15.80
N TYR A 273 -0.73 -22.67 -16.01
CA TYR A 273 -0.89 -24.08 -16.43
C TYR A 273 -0.32 -24.40 -17.82
N SER A 274 -0.32 -23.45 -18.70
CA SER A 274 0.13 -23.58 -20.08
C SER A 274 1.50 -22.91 -20.31
N GLY A 275 2.29 -22.66 -19.26
CA GLY A 275 3.57 -21.95 -19.36
C GLY A 275 3.42 -20.44 -19.53
N LYS A 276 2.37 -19.86 -18.97
CA LYS A 276 2.00 -18.43 -19.05
C LYS A 276 1.61 -18.00 -20.47
N ILE A 277 1.04 -18.92 -21.25
CA ILE A 277 0.45 -18.63 -22.54
C ILE A 277 -1.04 -18.84 -22.49
N HIS A 278 -1.80 -17.97 -23.13
CA HIS A 278 -3.20 -18.21 -23.46
C HIS A 278 -3.29 -19.32 -24.49
N THR A 279 -4.07 -20.36 -24.22
CA THR A 279 -4.07 -21.61 -25.00
C THR A 279 -4.84 -21.56 -26.32
N GLY A 280 -5.67 -20.52 -26.47
CA GLY A 280 -6.49 -20.29 -27.62
C GLY A 280 -6.54 -18.83 -28.05
N VAL A 281 -7.61 -18.49 -28.75
CA VAL A 281 -7.99 -17.13 -29.12
C VAL A 281 -9.37 -16.85 -28.54
N ASP A 282 -9.50 -15.82 -27.72
CA ASP A 282 -10.79 -15.34 -27.25
C ASP A 282 -11.36 -14.32 -28.19
N MET A 283 -12.61 -14.51 -28.56
CA MET A 283 -13.30 -13.62 -29.50
C MET A 283 -14.76 -13.39 -29.12
N VAL A 284 -15.26 -12.22 -29.45
CA VAL A 284 -16.68 -11.87 -29.41
C VAL A 284 -17.11 -11.38 -30.80
N SER A 285 -18.40 -11.55 -31.12
CA SER A 285 -18.95 -11.07 -32.39
C SER A 285 -20.40 -10.62 -32.23
N SER A 286 -20.85 -9.78 -33.15
CA SER A 286 -22.26 -9.41 -33.28
C SER A 286 -23.14 -10.59 -33.64
N GLU A 287 -22.57 -11.60 -34.36
CA GLU A 287 -23.22 -12.88 -34.62
C GLU A 287 -22.73 -13.92 -33.62
N LYS A 288 -23.64 -14.44 -32.80
CA LYS A 288 -23.27 -15.44 -31.77
C LYS A 288 -23.11 -16.86 -32.34
N THR A 289 -23.38 -17.09 -33.59
CA THR A 289 -23.31 -18.43 -34.24
C THR A 289 -21.86 -18.90 -34.34
N VAL A 290 -21.58 -20.06 -33.77
CA VAL A 290 -20.27 -20.73 -33.83
C VAL A 290 -20.32 -21.83 -34.90
N ARG A 291 -19.29 -21.91 -35.74
CA ARG A 291 -19.19 -22.82 -36.88
C ARG A 291 -17.90 -23.64 -36.79
N ALA A 292 -17.98 -24.84 -37.36
CA ALA A 292 -16.82 -25.70 -37.56
C ALA A 292 -15.83 -25.06 -38.52
N VAL A 293 -14.55 -24.92 -38.14
CA VAL A 293 -13.48 -24.35 -39.01
C VAL A 293 -13.03 -25.34 -40.08
N ALA A 294 -13.17 -26.64 -39.85
CA ALA A 294 -12.81 -27.73 -40.76
C ALA A 294 -13.71 -28.94 -40.52
N GLY A 295 -13.76 -29.88 -41.47
CA GLY A 295 -14.49 -31.12 -41.32
C GLY A 295 -13.85 -32.10 -40.34
N GLY A 296 -14.64 -32.98 -39.73
CA GLY A 296 -14.18 -33.98 -38.78
C GLY A 296 -15.31 -34.67 -38.05
N ILE A 297 -15.00 -35.26 -36.91
CA ILE A 297 -15.99 -35.84 -36.00
C ILE A 297 -16.15 -34.90 -34.81
N ILE A 298 -17.38 -34.44 -34.60
CA ILE A 298 -17.70 -33.54 -33.49
C ILE A 298 -18.13 -34.32 -32.24
N TYR A 299 -17.71 -33.82 -31.11
CA TYR A 299 -18.02 -34.28 -29.78
C TYR A 299 -18.48 -33.11 -28.91
N SER A 300 -19.40 -33.38 -27.98
CA SER A 300 -19.88 -32.39 -27.02
C SER A 300 -19.66 -32.86 -25.58
N SER A 301 -19.46 -31.93 -24.72
CA SER A 301 -19.36 -32.14 -23.28
C SER A 301 -19.93 -30.99 -22.49
N SER A 302 -20.41 -31.33 -21.29
CA SER A 302 -20.93 -30.40 -20.31
C SER A 302 -20.38 -30.78 -18.94
N GLU A 303 -19.44 -30.04 -18.45
CA GLU A 303 -18.68 -30.37 -17.24
C GLU A 303 -18.85 -29.34 -16.13
N LYS A 304 -18.75 -29.78 -14.89
CA LYS A 304 -18.78 -28.88 -13.74
C LYS A 304 -17.50 -28.09 -13.67
N CYS A 305 -17.66 -26.78 -13.41
CA CYS A 305 -16.57 -25.84 -13.08
C CYS A 305 -16.98 -25.03 -11.88
N GLY A 306 -16.51 -25.38 -10.69
CA GLY A 306 -17.05 -24.90 -9.43
C GLY A 306 -18.54 -25.29 -9.28
N SER A 307 -19.39 -24.33 -8.96
CA SER A 307 -20.84 -24.50 -8.94
C SER A 307 -21.52 -24.25 -10.32
N ALA A 308 -20.77 -23.79 -11.30
CA ALA A 308 -21.26 -23.56 -12.66
C ALA A 308 -21.00 -24.80 -13.56
N THR A 309 -21.51 -24.72 -14.79
CA THR A 309 -21.30 -25.74 -15.83
C THR A 309 -20.68 -25.07 -17.04
N ILE A 310 -19.53 -25.59 -17.50
CA ILE A 310 -18.94 -25.21 -18.79
C ILE A 310 -19.44 -26.17 -19.88
N LYS A 311 -19.87 -25.60 -21.00
CA LYS A 311 -20.25 -26.36 -22.19
C LYS A 311 -19.22 -26.13 -23.26
N LEU A 312 -18.77 -27.22 -23.86
CA LEU A 312 -17.78 -27.16 -24.93
C LEU A 312 -18.06 -28.21 -25.99
N LYS A 313 -17.59 -27.96 -27.19
CA LYS A 313 -17.49 -28.93 -28.26
C LYS A 313 -16.06 -29.01 -28.75
N TYR A 314 -15.66 -30.19 -29.21
CA TYR A 314 -14.41 -30.30 -29.97
C TYR A 314 -14.64 -31.12 -31.22
N ILE A 315 -13.83 -30.85 -32.26
CA ILE A 315 -13.84 -31.59 -33.51
C ILE A 315 -12.48 -32.28 -33.64
N ASP A 316 -12.52 -33.58 -33.82
CA ASP A 316 -11.35 -34.38 -34.21
C ASP A 316 -11.27 -34.41 -35.74
N HIS A 317 -10.23 -33.80 -36.29
CA HIS A 317 -9.99 -33.68 -37.72
C HIS A 317 -9.14 -34.82 -38.26
N GLY A 318 -8.71 -35.78 -37.42
CA GLY A 318 -7.75 -36.83 -37.74
C GLY A 318 -6.29 -36.39 -37.54
N ASP A 319 -5.37 -37.33 -37.64
CA ASP A 319 -3.91 -37.12 -37.52
C ASP A 319 -3.50 -36.38 -36.26
N GLY A 320 -4.26 -36.52 -35.15
CA GLY A 320 -4.03 -35.86 -33.87
C GLY A 320 -4.36 -34.37 -33.86
N LEU A 321 -5.04 -33.85 -34.90
CA LEU A 321 -5.45 -32.44 -34.96
C LEU A 321 -6.88 -32.30 -34.43
N LYS A 322 -7.06 -31.44 -33.43
CA LYS A 322 -8.34 -31.13 -32.78
C LYS A 322 -8.57 -29.62 -32.68
N THR A 323 -9.83 -29.21 -32.81
CA THR A 323 -10.26 -27.84 -32.46
C THR A 323 -11.27 -27.87 -31.33
N LEU A 324 -11.14 -26.97 -30.37
CA LEU A 324 -12.02 -26.90 -29.20
C LEU A 324 -12.74 -25.52 -29.22
N TYR A 325 -14.01 -25.56 -28.85
CA TYR A 325 -14.94 -24.43 -28.81
C TYR A 325 -15.56 -24.37 -27.42
N LEU A 326 -15.12 -23.47 -26.58
CA LEU A 326 -15.52 -23.38 -25.18
C LEU A 326 -16.53 -22.24 -24.94
N HIS A 327 -17.17 -22.31 -23.79
CA HIS A 327 -18.16 -21.35 -23.29
C HIS A 327 -19.44 -21.25 -24.13
N LEU A 328 -19.80 -22.32 -24.81
CA LEU A 328 -21.04 -22.39 -25.61
C LEU A 328 -22.29 -22.24 -24.72
N GLN A 329 -23.43 -21.83 -25.35
CA GLN A 329 -24.75 -21.79 -24.70
C GLN A 329 -25.32 -23.15 -24.39
#